data_0d31cbfc9697368b5fcfd720f20dcd24
#
_entry.id   0d31cbfc9697368b5fcfd720f20dcd24
#
_cell.length_a   1.000
_cell.length_b   1.000
_cell.length_c   1.000
_cell.angle_alpha   90.00
_cell.angle_beta   90.00
_cell.angle_gamma   90.00
#
_symmetry.space_group_name_H-M   'P 1'
#
loop_
_entity.id
_entity.type
_entity.pdbx_description
1 polymer ?
#
loop_
_entity_poly.entity_id
_entity_poly.type
_entity_poly.pdbx_seq_one_letter_code
_entity_poly.pdbx_strand_id
1 'polypeptide(L)'
;MSGTESVDDLVERFYTVVKLPHDPFTKAFLNRCRSHTVKVNGRFYKYFQSGSGPTVLLVHGLNTHLGSMVALAEDLLAQGYRVVLFDVPPHGEALGTTGDPAEIRALLRALYDRLTGLYAVVGHSMGGLWALTAWHTGVAAGTVVSISSPPAKMFLVERFAEMNALDDDQVRGVVARIESRFGETVWDDYSAVRAARAVGVPGLVVHGTADDHVPPAHAGELHANWPHCAMELVEGAGHFDIVESPEVRKLVSAHLRSVEETK
;
A
#
# COMPACT_ATOMS: atom_id res chain seq x y z
N MET A 1 -23.46 16.33 28.02
CA MET A 1 -24.16 16.11 26.74
C MET A 1 -23.08 15.91 25.69
N SER A 2 -22.72 14.66 25.37
CA SER A 2 -21.86 14.36 24.23
C SER A 2 -22.71 14.60 22.98
N GLY A 3 -22.47 15.71 22.29
CA GLY A 3 -23.06 15.92 20.98
C GLY A 3 -22.72 14.76 20.06
N THR A 4 -23.68 14.23 19.34
CA THR A 4 -23.46 13.20 18.29
C THR A 4 -22.46 13.80 17.29
N GLU A 5 -21.33 13.15 17.09
CA GLU A 5 -20.32 13.56 16.09
C GLU A 5 -20.98 13.67 14.72
N SER A 6 -20.71 14.73 13.98
CA SER A 6 -21.32 14.93 12.66
C SER A 6 -20.72 13.96 11.62
N VAL A 7 -21.46 13.69 10.53
CA VAL A 7 -20.94 12.87 9.42
C VAL A 7 -19.67 13.48 8.83
N ASP A 8 -19.57 14.81 8.76
CA ASP A 8 -18.36 15.48 8.25
C ASP A 8 -17.15 15.24 9.16
N ASP A 9 -17.33 15.29 10.49
CA ASP A 9 -16.28 14.97 11.45
C ASP A 9 -15.85 13.50 11.35
N LEU A 10 -16.79 12.58 11.20
CA LEU A 10 -16.53 11.14 11.00
C LEU A 10 -15.69 10.91 9.73
N VAL A 11 -16.04 11.56 8.62
CA VAL A 11 -15.29 11.43 7.36
C VAL A 11 -13.92 12.08 7.45
N GLU A 12 -13.77 13.23 8.11
CA GLU A 12 -12.47 13.84 8.35
C GLU A 12 -11.59 12.92 9.19
N ARG A 13 -12.13 12.33 10.25
CA ARG A 13 -11.44 11.37 11.11
C ARG A 13 -11.06 10.08 10.36
N PHE A 14 -11.93 9.57 9.48
CA PHE A 14 -11.63 8.42 8.62
C PHE A 14 -10.41 8.64 7.70
N TYR A 15 -10.23 9.86 7.22
CA TYR A 15 -9.09 10.21 6.36
C TYR A 15 -7.89 10.78 7.11
N THR A 16 -8.03 11.09 8.39
CA THR A 16 -6.94 11.60 9.21
C THR A 16 -5.93 10.51 9.50
N VAL A 17 -4.65 10.82 9.27
CA VAL A 17 -3.54 9.90 9.45
C VAL A 17 -2.74 10.28 10.69
N VAL A 18 -2.41 9.29 11.51
CA VAL A 18 -1.44 9.44 12.59
C VAL A 18 -0.04 9.45 11.99
N LYS A 19 0.62 10.62 12.02
CA LYS A 19 1.98 10.77 11.49
C LYS A 19 2.99 10.25 12.50
N LEU A 20 3.73 9.23 12.09
CA LEU A 20 4.85 8.70 12.85
C LEU A 20 6.17 9.27 12.26
N PRO A 21 7.06 9.86 13.09
CA PRO A 21 8.34 10.34 12.62
C PRO A 21 9.26 9.16 12.28
N HIS A 22 10.17 9.35 11.32
CA HIS A 22 11.20 8.36 11.03
C HIS A 22 12.07 8.11 12.27
N ASP A 23 12.22 6.85 12.62
CA ASP A 23 13.10 6.37 13.68
C ASP A 23 14.60 6.46 13.28
N PRO A 24 15.54 6.27 14.22
CA PRO A 24 16.98 6.35 13.92
C PRO A 24 17.46 5.33 12.87
N PHE A 25 16.86 4.12 12.83
CA PHE A 25 17.22 3.08 11.86
C PHE A 25 16.80 3.50 10.45
N THR A 26 15.59 3.97 10.30
CA THR A 26 15.06 4.54 9.06
C THR A 26 15.94 5.70 8.57
N LYS A 27 16.28 6.66 9.45
CA LYS A 27 17.16 7.79 9.09
C LYS A 27 18.54 7.35 8.64
N ALA A 28 19.12 6.37 9.32
CA ALA A 28 20.44 5.81 8.93
C ALA A 28 20.40 5.17 7.54
N PHE A 29 19.33 4.46 7.20
CA PHE A 29 19.11 3.93 5.85
C PHE A 29 18.98 5.05 4.82
N LEU A 30 18.12 6.06 5.07
CA LEU A 30 17.88 7.15 4.14
C LEU A 30 19.12 8.01 3.86
N ASN A 31 20.02 8.16 4.84
CA ASN A 31 21.29 8.86 4.66
C ASN A 31 22.21 8.22 3.61
N ARG A 32 22.00 6.93 3.31
CA ARG A 32 22.73 6.20 2.26
C ARG A 32 22.03 6.23 0.91
N CYS A 33 20.80 6.71 0.87
CA CYS A 33 19.98 6.78 -0.33
C CYS A 33 20.17 8.12 -1.06
N ARG A 34 19.95 8.10 -2.39
CA ARG A 34 19.80 9.34 -3.16
C ARG A 34 18.36 9.82 -2.98
N SER A 35 18.23 11.08 -2.55
CA SER A 35 16.93 11.75 -2.43
C SER A 35 16.56 12.45 -3.74
N HIS A 36 15.31 12.25 -4.16
CA HIS A 36 14.73 12.85 -5.36
C HIS A 36 13.37 13.46 -5.03
N THR A 37 12.86 14.28 -5.95
CA THR A 37 11.51 14.82 -5.87
C THR A 37 10.74 14.56 -7.15
N VAL A 38 9.42 14.37 -7.02
CA VAL A 38 8.46 14.34 -8.12
C VAL A 38 7.36 15.35 -7.85
N LYS A 39 6.88 16.05 -8.89
CA LYS A 39 5.82 17.04 -8.78
C LYS A 39 4.48 16.42 -9.19
N VAL A 40 3.48 16.53 -8.33
CA VAL A 40 2.11 16.04 -8.57
C VAL A 40 1.14 17.14 -8.12
N ASN A 41 0.22 17.55 -8.98
CA ASN A 41 -0.81 18.55 -8.68
C ASN A 41 -0.25 19.82 -8.01
N GLY A 42 0.92 20.30 -8.46
CA GLY A 42 1.59 21.48 -7.93
C GLY A 42 2.42 21.26 -6.66
N ARG A 43 2.33 20.10 -6.02
CA ARG A 43 3.07 19.73 -4.80
C ARG A 43 4.30 18.90 -5.14
N PHE A 44 5.36 18.98 -4.30
CA PHE A 44 6.56 18.17 -4.43
C PHE A 44 6.56 17.05 -3.40
N TYR A 45 6.80 15.81 -3.87
CA TYR A 45 6.91 14.62 -3.04
C TYR A 45 8.33 14.07 -3.12
N LYS A 46 8.91 13.78 -1.97
CA LYS A 46 10.23 13.21 -1.85
C LYS A 46 10.16 11.68 -2.00
N TYR A 47 11.11 11.11 -2.73
CA TYR A 47 11.35 9.67 -2.73
C TYR A 47 12.84 9.39 -2.64
N PHE A 48 13.17 8.22 -2.16
CA PHE A 48 14.54 7.79 -1.90
C PHE A 48 14.87 6.56 -2.74
N GLN A 49 16.08 6.51 -3.27
CA GLN A 49 16.53 5.45 -4.16
C GLN A 49 17.91 4.96 -3.73
N SER A 50 18.11 3.65 -3.74
CA SER A 50 19.41 2.99 -3.55
C SER A 50 19.55 1.81 -4.51
N GLY A 51 20.79 1.40 -4.80
CA GLY A 51 21.08 0.30 -5.73
C GLY A 51 21.03 0.71 -7.22
N SER A 52 21.31 -0.24 -8.12
CA SER A 52 21.45 0.02 -9.56
C SER A 52 20.81 -1.04 -10.48
N GLY A 53 20.29 -2.14 -9.92
CA GLY A 53 19.64 -3.22 -10.68
C GLY A 53 18.19 -2.95 -11.06
N PRO A 54 17.40 -4.01 -11.31
CA PRO A 54 15.98 -3.90 -11.59
C PRO A 54 15.24 -3.13 -10.49
N THR A 55 14.33 -2.24 -10.87
CA THR A 55 13.72 -1.30 -9.92
C THR A 55 12.52 -1.91 -9.20
N VAL A 56 12.57 -1.96 -7.87
CA VAL A 56 11.48 -2.38 -6.99
C VAL A 56 10.94 -1.17 -6.23
N LEU A 57 9.66 -0.85 -6.43
CA LEU A 57 8.95 0.19 -5.69
C LEU A 57 8.31 -0.42 -4.45
N LEU A 58 8.62 0.12 -3.27
CA LEU A 58 8.11 -0.32 -1.98
C LEU A 58 7.07 0.67 -1.46
N VAL A 59 5.87 0.19 -1.16
CA VAL A 59 4.72 1.01 -0.75
C VAL A 59 4.23 0.56 0.62
N HIS A 60 4.41 1.41 1.63
CA HIS A 60 4.01 1.11 3.02
C HIS A 60 2.49 1.25 3.24
N GLY A 61 2.01 0.77 4.39
CA GLY A 61 0.61 0.79 4.79
C GLY A 61 0.15 2.07 5.49
N LEU A 62 -1.13 2.09 5.86
CA LEU A 62 -1.76 3.17 6.62
C LEU A 62 -1.15 3.26 8.02
N ASN A 63 -1.03 4.49 8.56
CA ASN A 63 -0.49 4.77 9.91
C ASN A 63 0.92 4.20 10.16
N THR A 64 1.70 3.99 9.08
CA THR A 64 3.12 3.66 9.14
C THR A 64 3.91 4.70 8.34
N HIS A 65 5.14 4.44 7.97
CA HIS A 65 5.94 5.25 7.07
C HIS A 65 6.90 4.34 6.27
N LEU A 66 7.64 4.89 5.33
CA LEU A 66 8.58 4.14 4.49
C LEU A 66 9.56 3.25 5.29
N GLY A 67 9.80 3.57 6.55
CA GLY A 67 10.68 2.82 7.44
C GLY A 67 10.24 1.38 7.69
N SER A 68 8.92 1.11 7.68
CA SER A 68 8.41 -0.27 7.80
C SER A 68 8.87 -1.19 6.66
N MET A 69 9.29 -0.62 5.53
CA MET A 69 9.77 -1.38 4.37
C MET A 69 11.30 -1.47 4.30
N VAL A 70 12.05 -0.86 5.25
CA VAL A 70 13.51 -0.78 5.18
C VAL A 70 14.18 -2.14 5.31
N ALA A 71 13.69 -3.02 6.19
CA ALA A 71 14.27 -4.36 6.33
C ALA A 71 14.19 -5.16 5.01
N LEU A 72 13.05 -5.09 4.31
CA LEU A 72 12.90 -5.69 2.98
C LEU A 72 13.79 -4.98 1.95
N ALA A 73 13.89 -3.66 2.00
CA ALA A 73 14.76 -2.89 1.10
C ALA A 73 16.22 -3.30 1.21
N GLU A 74 16.74 -3.51 2.44
CA GLU A 74 18.12 -3.98 2.67
C GLU A 74 18.34 -5.37 2.05
N ASP A 75 17.41 -6.31 2.24
CA ASP A 75 17.52 -7.65 1.67
C ASP A 75 17.51 -7.61 0.12
N LEU A 76 16.68 -6.76 -0.47
CA LEU A 76 16.61 -6.59 -1.93
C LEU A 76 17.87 -5.91 -2.48
N LEU A 77 18.43 -4.92 -1.78
CA LEU A 77 19.70 -4.28 -2.13
C LEU A 77 20.85 -5.29 -2.12
N ALA A 78 20.90 -6.16 -1.10
CA ALA A 78 21.92 -7.21 -1.00
C ALA A 78 21.83 -8.22 -2.16
N GLN A 79 20.66 -8.35 -2.79
CA GLN A 79 20.41 -9.20 -3.96
C GLN A 79 20.60 -8.46 -5.31
N GLY A 80 21.05 -7.20 -5.28
CA GLY A 80 21.37 -6.44 -6.48
C GLY A 80 20.22 -5.65 -7.09
N TYR A 81 19.06 -5.58 -6.44
CA TYR A 81 17.95 -4.73 -6.90
C TYR A 81 18.21 -3.24 -6.62
N ARG A 82 17.54 -2.40 -7.39
CA ARG A 82 17.36 -1.00 -7.05
C ARG A 82 16.05 -0.86 -6.28
N VAL A 83 16.09 -0.27 -5.09
CA VAL A 83 14.89 -0.02 -4.29
C VAL A 83 14.50 1.45 -4.32
N VAL A 84 13.20 1.70 -4.35
CA VAL A 84 12.60 3.04 -4.28
C VAL A 84 11.58 3.03 -3.15
N LEU A 85 11.72 3.98 -2.22
CA LEU A 85 10.83 4.17 -1.08
C LEU A 85 10.37 5.62 -1.01
N PHE A 86 9.19 5.84 -0.51
CA PHE A 86 8.62 7.17 -0.28
C PHE A 86 7.57 7.09 0.82
N ASP A 87 7.33 8.20 1.51
CA ASP A 87 6.17 8.30 2.40
C ASP A 87 4.93 8.57 1.56
N VAL A 88 3.96 7.67 1.65
CA VAL A 88 2.64 7.85 1.03
C VAL A 88 1.94 9.03 1.72
N PRO A 89 1.52 10.09 1.01
CA PRO A 89 0.88 11.25 1.67
C PRO A 89 -0.39 10.84 2.45
N PRO A 90 -0.57 11.36 3.68
CA PRO A 90 0.23 12.34 4.40
C PRO A 90 1.17 11.74 5.45
N HIS A 91 1.59 10.47 5.32
CA HIS A 91 2.39 9.74 6.32
C HIS A 91 3.83 10.28 6.44
N GLY A 92 4.52 9.86 7.49
CA GLY A 92 5.94 10.14 7.71
C GLY A 92 6.28 11.63 7.59
N GLU A 93 7.22 11.96 6.69
CA GLU A 93 7.63 13.35 6.40
C GLU A 93 6.84 13.98 5.23
N ALA A 94 5.89 13.27 4.60
CA ALA A 94 5.06 13.85 3.55
C ALA A 94 4.13 14.94 4.11
N LEU A 95 3.76 15.91 3.27
CA LEU A 95 2.90 17.03 3.67
C LEU A 95 1.44 16.59 3.84
N GLY A 96 0.71 17.34 4.67
CA GLY A 96 -0.71 17.14 4.91
C GLY A 96 -1.02 16.38 6.21
N THR A 97 -2.30 16.22 6.50
CA THR A 97 -2.85 15.50 7.66
C THR A 97 -3.92 14.49 7.28
N THR A 98 -4.57 14.68 6.12
CA THR A 98 -5.65 13.83 5.62
C THR A 98 -5.21 13.14 4.32
N GLY A 99 -5.45 11.84 4.23
CA GLY A 99 -5.17 11.06 3.02
C GLY A 99 -6.15 11.36 1.89
N ASP A 100 -5.65 11.63 0.70
CA ASP A 100 -6.47 11.74 -0.50
C ASP A 100 -6.13 10.59 -1.47
N PRO A 101 -7.08 9.64 -1.67
CA PRO A 101 -6.83 8.50 -2.56
C PRO A 101 -6.47 8.89 -3.99
N ALA A 102 -7.03 9.98 -4.52
CA ALA A 102 -6.71 10.45 -5.86
C ALA A 102 -5.28 11.01 -5.94
N GLU A 103 -4.82 11.72 -4.90
CA GLU A 103 -3.44 12.22 -4.81
C GLU A 103 -2.43 11.08 -4.71
N ILE A 104 -2.74 10.04 -3.92
CA ILE A 104 -1.88 8.84 -3.79
C ILE A 104 -1.74 8.13 -5.14
N ARG A 105 -2.84 7.92 -5.84
CA ARG A 105 -2.85 7.30 -7.18
C ARG A 105 -2.06 8.14 -8.20
N ALA A 106 -2.24 9.46 -8.18
CA ALA A 106 -1.48 10.37 -9.04
C ALA A 106 0.03 10.35 -8.72
N LEU A 107 0.40 10.21 -7.44
CA LEU A 107 1.80 10.08 -7.03
C LEU A 107 2.41 8.75 -7.51
N LEU A 108 1.71 7.63 -7.36
CA LEU A 108 2.17 6.33 -7.88
C LEU A 108 2.37 6.38 -9.40
N ARG A 109 1.45 7.01 -10.12
CA ARG A 109 1.58 7.21 -11.58
C ARG A 109 2.80 8.07 -11.91
N ALA A 110 3.01 9.19 -11.22
CA ALA A 110 4.15 10.08 -11.46
C ALA A 110 5.50 9.40 -11.13
N LEU A 111 5.56 8.58 -10.09
CA LEU A 111 6.73 7.76 -9.78
C LEU A 111 6.99 6.73 -10.88
N TYR A 112 5.96 6.03 -11.35
CA TYR A 112 6.07 5.09 -12.47
C TYR A 112 6.66 5.76 -13.72
N ASP A 113 6.11 6.91 -14.11
CA ASP A 113 6.59 7.65 -15.30
C ASP A 113 8.04 8.12 -15.11
N ARG A 114 8.42 8.50 -13.89
CA ARG A 114 9.77 8.99 -13.56
C ARG A 114 10.82 7.89 -13.51
N LEU A 115 10.45 6.69 -13.09
CA LEU A 115 11.37 5.57 -12.87
C LEU A 115 11.64 4.76 -14.16
N THR A 116 10.99 5.08 -15.26
CA THR A 116 11.22 4.47 -16.59
C THR A 116 11.17 2.94 -16.60
N GLY A 117 10.15 2.39 -15.97
CA GLY A 117 9.91 0.95 -15.85
C GLY A 117 10.17 0.43 -14.45
N LEU A 118 9.17 -0.29 -13.95
CA LEU A 118 9.26 -0.99 -12.68
C LEU A 118 9.44 -2.48 -12.95
N TYR A 119 10.42 -3.07 -12.29
CA TYR A 119 10.55 -4.52 -12.25
C TYR A 119 9.45 -5.11 -11.36
N ALA A 120 9.29 -4.54 -10.16
CA ALA A 120 8.26 -4.97 -9.22
C ALA A 120 7.66 -3.78 -8.44
N VAL A 121 6.43 -3.97 -7.98
CA VAL A 121 5.83 -3.17 -6.90
C VAL A 121 5.51 -4.11 -5.75
N VAL A 122 5.98 -3.77 -4.55
CA VAL A 122 5.69 -4.51 -3.31
C VAL A 122 4.95 -3.57 -2.37
N GLY A 123 3.72 -3.93 -2.00
CA GLY A 123 2.89 -3.12 -1.12
C GLY A 123 2.46 -3.89 0.13
N HIS A 124 2.53 -3.22 1.28
CA HIS A 124 2.02 -3.74 2.54
C HIS A 124 0.70 -3.07 2.90
N SER A 125 -0.28 -3.86 3.33
CA SER A 125 -1.59 -3.35 3.78
C SER A 125 -2.21 -2.43 2.71
N MET A 126 -2.57 -1.20 3.06
CA MET A 126 -3.03 -0.19 2.10
C MET A 126 -2.06 0.04 0.93
N GLY A 127 -0.76 -0.13 1.15
CA GLY A 127 0.24 -0.05 0.07
C GLY A 127 0.00 -1.05 -1.05
N GLY A 128 -0.44 -2.26 -0.73
CA GLY A 128 -0.81 -3.26 -1.73
C GLY A 128 -2.11 -2.93 -2.46
N LEU A 129 -3.12 -2.44 -1.74
CA LEU A 129 -4.36 -1.94 -2.37
C LEU A 129 -4.07 -0.78 -3.32
N TRP A 130 -3.26 0.20 -2.91
CA TRP A 130 -2.89 1.32 -3.77
C TRP A 130 -2.06 0.87 -4.98
N ALA A 131 -1.12 -0.07 -4.79
CA ALA A 131 -0.31 -0.63 -5.88
C ALA A 131 -1.19 -1.32 -6.93
N LEU A 132 -2.12 -2.18 -6.50
CA LEU A 132 -3.04 -2.88 -7.39
C LEU A 132 -3.99 -1.91 -8.11
N THR A 133 -4.63 -1.00 -7.38
CA THR A 133 -5.58 -0.05 -7.97
C THR A 133 -4.92 1.00 -8.87
N ALA A 134 -3.63 1.29 -8.68
CA ALA A 134 -2.85 2.14 -9.59
C ALA A 134 -2.71 1.52 -10.99
N TRP A 135 -2.86 0.19 -11.14
CA TRP A 135 -2.85 -0.51 -12.43
C TRP A 135 -3.88 0.07 -13.41
N HIS A 136 -5.05 0.45 -12.92
CA HIS A 136 -6.09 1.09 -13.74
C HIS A 136 -5.68 2.46 -14.31
N THR A 137 -4.61 3.06 -13.79
CA THR A 137 -4.06 4.33 -14.31
C THR A 137 -2.89 4.13 -15.26
N GLY A 138 -2.63 2.89 -15.68
CA GLY A 138 -1.51 2.53 -16.56
C GLY A 138 -0.16 2.41 -15.84
N VAL A 139 -0.12 2.33 -14.52
CA VAL A 139 1.05 1.86 -13.78
C VAL A 139 1.22 0.38 -14.08
N ALA A 140 2.39 -0.01 -14.56
CA ALA A 140 2.71 -1.39 -14.88
C ALA A 140 4.07 -1.78 -14.30
N ALA A 141 4.20 -3.04 -13.91
CA ALA A 141 5.45 -3.61 -13.44
C ALA A 141 5.60 -5.04 -13.99
N GLY A 142 6.78 -5.62 -13.88
CA GLY A 142 6.99 -7.02 -14.25
C GLY A 142 6.30 -8.00 -13.29
N THR A 143 6.08 -7.58 -12.05
CA THR A 143 5.33 -8.34 -11.01
C THR A 143 4.81 -7.42 -9.93
N VAL A 144 3.80 -7.87 -9.18
CA VAL A 144 3.25 -7.19 -8.00
C VAL A 144 3.23 -8.15 -6.82
N VAL A 145 3.67 -7.68 -5.65
CA VAL A 145 3.57 -8.41 -4.39
C VAL A 145 2.65 -7.64 -3.43
N SER A 146 1.65 -8.33 -2.92
CA SER A 146 0.64 -7.81 -1.99
C SER A 146 0.81 -8.50 -0.63
N ILE A 147 1.19 -7.75 0.41
CA ILE A 147 1.42 -8.27 1.75
C ILE A 147 0.30 -7.76 2.66
N SER A 148 -0.50 -8.65 3.26
CA SER A 148 -1.59 -8.34 4.20
C SER A 148 -2.50 -7.19 3.74
N SER A 149 -2.88 -7.18 2.45
CA SER A 149 -3.65 -6.08 1.87
C SER A 149 -5.16 -6.26 2.03
N PRO A 150 -5.90 -5.18 2.32
CA PRO A 150 -7.36 -5.22 2.34
C PRO A 150 -7.91 -5.42 0.92
N PRO A 151 -9.09 -6.05 0.77
CA PRO A 151 -9.68 -6.36 -0.52
C PRO A 151 -10.21 -5.13 -1.26
N ALA A 152 -10.69 -4.13 -0.51
CA ALA A 152 -11.31 -2.93 -1.06
C ALA A 152 -11.40 -1.82 -0.01
N LYS A 153 -11.67 -0.59 -0.48
CA LYS A 153 -11.90 0.57 0.39
C LYS A 153 -13.14 0.42 1.27
N MET A 154 -14.19 -0.27 0.80
CA MET A 154 -15.39 -0.49 1.60
C MET A 154 -15.07 -1.25 2.89
N PHE A 155 -14.19 -2.25 2.84
CA PHE A 155 -13.69 -2.95 4.04
C PHE A 155 -13.14 -1.98 5.10
N LEU A 156 -12.47 -0.89 4.69
CA LEU A 156 -11.94 0.10 5.64
C LEU A 156 -13.06 0.91 6.29
N VAL A 157 -14.14 1.21 5.57
CA VAL A 157 -15.32 1.88 6.13
C VAL A 157 -16.00 0.97 7.15
N GLU A 158 -16.15 -0.31 6.85
CA GLU A 158 -16.71 -1.32 7.75
C GLU A 158 -15.87 -1.44 9.04
N ARG A 159 -14.55 -1.56 8.91
CA ARG A 159 -13.64 -1.61 10.06
C ARG A 159 -13.67 -0.31 10.89
N PHE A 160 -13.72 0.84 10.22
CA PHE A 160 -13.85 2.13 10.90
C PHE A 160 -15.17 2.22 11.68
N ALA A 161 -16.25 1.74 11.10
CA ALA A 161 -17.56 1.71 11.75
C ALA A 161 -17.55 0.79 12.99
N GLU A 162 -17.00 -0.41 12.88
CA GLU A 162 -16.86 -1.34 14.00
C GLU A 162 -16.02 -0.74 15.13
N MET A 163 -14.83 -0.22 14.82
CA MET A 163 -13.91 0.36 15.81
C MET A 163 -14.48 1.57 16.54
N ASN A 164 -15.43 2.29 15.93
CA ASN A 164 -16.03 3.49 16.48
C ASN A 164 -17.49 3.28 16.92
N ALA A 165 -17.98 2.04 16.89
CA ALA A 165 -19.35 1.67 17.25
C ALA A 165 -20.40 2.56 16.55
N LEU A 166 -20.21 2.83 15.24
CA LEU A 166 -21.12 3.64 14.46
C LEU A 166 -22.43 2.87 14.21
N ASP A 167 -23.54 3.58 14.27
CA ASP A 167 -24.82 3.03 13.87
C ASP A 167 -25.01 3.05 12.33
N ASP A 168 -26.08 2.38 11.86
CA ASP A 168 -26.35 2.26 10.41
C ASP A 168 -26.58 3.60 9.72
N ASP A 169 -27.14 4.61 10.41
CA ASP A 169 -27.38 5.93 9.84
C ASP A 169 -26.05 6.69 9.68
N GLN A 170 -25.17 6.57 10.64
CA GLN A 170 -23.81 7.14 10.57
C GLN A 170 -23.00 6.48 9.45
N VAL A 171 -23.05 5.15 9.33
CA VAL A 171 -22.35 4.42 8.25
C VAL A 171 -22.89 4.87 6.88
N ARG A 172 -24.21 4.91 6.69
CA ARG A 172 -24.83 5.42 5.44
C ARG A 172 -24.40 6.87 5.15
N GLY A 173 -24.35 7.71 6.17
CA GLY A 173 -23.87 9.09 6.05
C GLY A 173 -22.42 9.18 5.59
N VAL A 174 -21.53 8.39 6.18
CA VAL A 174 -20.10 8.32 5.80
C VAL A 174 -19.95 7.86 4.36
N VAL A 175 -20.65 6.79 3.96
CA VAL A 175 -20.63 6.28 2.57
C VAL A 175 -21.09 7.35 1.59
N ALA A 176 -22.26 7.95 1.82
CA ALA A 176 -22.81 9.00 0.95
C ALA A 176 -21.88 10.23 0.86
N ARG A 177 -21.22 10.60 1.97
CA ARG A 177 -20.27 11.72 1.98
C ARG A 177 -18.99 11.40 1.19
N ILE A 178 -18.48 10.17 1.27
CA ILE A 178 -17.36 9.70 0.46
C ILE A 178 -17.71 9.72 -1.02
N GLU A 179 -18.87 9.21 -1.39
CA GLU A 179 -19.39 9.24 -2.78
C GLU A 179 -19.55 10.66 -3.30
N SER A 180 -20.12 11.55 -2.50
CA SER A 180 -20.23 12.98 -2.84
C SER A 180 -18.86 13.64 -3.11
N ARG A 181 -17.82 13.22 -2.40
CA ARG A 181 -16.45 13.79 -2.53
C ARG A 181 -15.67 13.20 -3.71
N PHE A 182 -15.80 11.90 -3.97
CA PHE A 182 -14.93 11.17 -4.89
C PHE A 182 -15.66 10.51 -6.07
N GLY A 183 -17.01 10.62 -6.11
CA GLY A 183 -17.86 9.94 -7.07
C GLY A 183 -18.25 8.53 -6.64
N GLU A 184 -19.36 8.02 -7.18
CA GLU A 184 -19.89 6.69 -6.86
C GLU A 184 -18.96 5.54 -7.28
N THR A 185 -18.10 5.77 -8.27
CA THR A 185 -17.12 4.79 -8.74
C THR A 185 -15.96 4.55 -7.74
N VAL A 186 -15.89 5.31 -6.64
CA VAL A 186 -14.82 5.22 -5.64
C VAL A 186 -14.66 3.81 -5.06
N TRP A 187 -15.73 3.06 -4.94
CA TRP A 187 -15.70 1.69 -4.41
C TRP A 187 -15.07 0.71 -5.39
N ASP A 188 -15.37 0.87 -6.66
CA ASP A 188 -14.78 0.12 -7.76
C ASP A 188 -13.33 0.52 -8.03
N ASP A 189 -13.06 1.81 -8.03
CA ASP A 189 -11.74 2.40 -8.28
C ASP A 189 -10.70 1.99 -7.22
N TYR A 190 -11.15 1.71 -5.98
CA TYR A 190 -10.31 1.27 -4.87
C TYR A 190 -10.69 -0.13 -4.37
N SER A 191 -10.96 -1.04 -5.31
CA SER A 191 -11.10 -2.47 -5.07
C SER A 191 -9.85 -3.19 -5.59
N ALA A 192 -9.04 -3.74 -4.67
CA ALA A 192 -7.87 -4.56 -5.01
C ALA A 192 -8.30 -5.82 -5.76
N VAL A 193 -9.41 -6.43 -5.34
CA VAL A 193 -9.99 -7.63 -5.98
C VAL A 193 -10.38 -7.35 -7.43
N ARG A 194 -11.03 -6.22 -7.70
CA ARG A 194 -11.38 -5.84 -9.06
C ARG A 194 -10.15 -5.53 -9.91
N ALA A 195 -9.18 -4.80 -9.32
CA ALA A 195 -7.93 -4.46 -10.00
C ALA A 195 -7.12 -5.71 -10.36
N ALA A 196 -7.05 -6.69 -9.47
CA ALA A 196 -6.29 -7.92 -9.67
C ALA A 196 -6.72 -8.71 -10.89
N ARG A 197 -8.01 -8.66 -11.27
CA ARG A 197 -8.53 -9.30 -12.50
C ARG A 197 -7.88 -8.77 -13.78
N ALA A 198 -7.43 -7.52 -13.77
CA ALA A 198 -6.79 -6.85 -14.91
C ALA A 198 -5.25 -6.94 -14.86
N VAL A 199 -4.67 -7.47 -13.79
CA VAL A 199 -3.21 -7.62 -13.67
C VAL A 199 -2.77 -8.86 -14.43
N GLY A 200 -2.21 -8.65 -15.61
CA GLY A 200 -1.77 -9.72 -16.51
C GLY A 200 -0.33 -10.21 -16.28
N VAL A 201 0.29 -9.83 -15.16
CA VAL A 201 1.66 -10.25 -14.80
C VAL A 201 1.64 -11.18 -13.59
N PRO A 202 2.73 -11.96 -13.36
CA PRO A 202 2.85 -12.76 -12.16
C PRO A 202 2.63 -11.92 -10.90
N GLY A 203 1.99 -12.49 -9.89
CA GLY A 203 1.75 -11.86 -8.61
C GLY A 203 2.05 -12.79 -7.44
N LEU A 204 2.23 -12.20 -6.27
CA LEU A 204 2.33 -12.92 -5.01
C LEU A 204 1.46 -12.22 -3.96
N VAL A 205 0.56 -12.97 -3.34
CA VAL A 205 -0.15 -12.58 -2.13
C VAL A 205 0.52 -13.26 -0.94
N VAL A 206 0.96 -12.48 0.05
CA VAL A 206 1.47 -12.99 1.32
C VAL A 206 0.57 -12.48 2.44
N HIS A 207 0.16 -13.35 3.37
CA HIS A 207 -0.72 -12.94 4.46
C HIS A 207 -0.38 -13.69 5.75
N GLY A 208 -0.47 -13.00 6.88
CA GLY A 208 -0.25 -13.59 8.19
C GLY A 208 -1.51 -14.29 8.71
N THR A 209 -1.37 -15.50 9.27
CA THR A 209 -2.53 -16.22 9.82
C THR A 209 -3.08 -15.63 11.11
N ALA A 210 -2.29 -14.79 11.81
CA ALA A 210 -2.69 -14.07 13.02
C ALA A 210 -3.00 -12.57 12.76
N ASP A 211 -3.27 -12.19 11.50
CA ASP A 211 -3.64 -10.83 11.15
C ASP A 211 -5.07 -10.53 11.62
N ASP A 212 -5.18 -9.68 12.65
CA ASP A 212 -6.43 -9.23 13.27
C ASP A 212 -6.97 -7.90 12.70
N HIS A 213 -6.18 -7.23 11.84
CA HIS A 213 -6.56 -6.00 11.16
C HIS A 213 -7.23 -6.29 9.81
N VAL A 214 -6.60 -7.15 9.01
CA VAL A 214 -7.13 -7.63 7.73
C VAL A 214 -7.19 -9.15 7.79
N PRO A 215 -8.38 -9.74 7.97
CA PRO A 215 -8.53 -11.19 8.08
C PRO A 215 -7.90 -11.97 6.91
N PRO A 216 -7.20 -13.09 7.15
CA PRO A 216 -6.52 -13.88 6.11
C PRO A 216 -7.43 -14.37 4.97
N ALA A 217 -8.75 -14.47 5.22
CA ALA A 217 -9.73 -14.82 4.19
C ALA A 217 -9.67 -13.89 2.96
N HIS A 218 -9.30 -12.61 3.15
CA HIS A 218 -9.16 -11.63 2.06
C HIS A 218 -7.97 -11.94 1.14
N ALA A 219 -6.93 -12.62 1.63
CA ALA A 219 -5.86 -13.12 0.77
C ALA A 219 -6.39 -14.16 -0.23
N GLY A 220 -7.25 -15.08 0.24
CA GLY A 220 -7.93 -16.06 -0.62
C GLY A 220 -8.83 -15.42 -1.66
N GLU A 221 -9.57 -14.37 -1.29
CA GLU A 221 -10.41 -13.61 -2.20
C GLU A 221 -9.57 -12.91 -3.29
N LEU A 222 -8.48 -12.27 -2.90
CA LEU A 222 -7.58 -11.60 -3.83
C LEU A 222 -6.92 -12.60 -4.78
N HIS A 223 -6.38 -13.70 -4.25
CA HIS A 223 -5.77 -14.77 -5.04
C HIS A 223 -6.74 -15.38 -6.06
N ALA A 224 -7.98 -15.67 -5.65
CA ALA A 224 -9.01 -16.24 -6.53
C ALA A 224 -9.38 -15.34 -7.71
N ASN A 225 -9.14 -14.04 -7.61
CA ASN A 225 -9.43 -13.05 -8.64
C ASN A 225 -8.20 -12.57 -9.42
N TRP A 226 -7.00 -13.12 -9.15
CA TRP A 226 -5.75 -12.74 -9.83
C TRP A 226 -5.18 -13.91 -10.62
N PRO A 227 -5.29 -13.93 -11.96
CA PRO A 227 -5.06 -15.14 -12.79
C PRO A 227 -3.67 -15.77 -12.68
N HIS A 228 -2.63 -14.96 -12.41
CA HIS A 228 -1.24 -15.42 -12.37
C HIS A 228 -0.60 -15.17 -11.00
N CYS A 229 -1.36 -15.37 -9.92
CA CYS A 229 -0.93 -15.10 -8.57
C CYS A 229 -0.62 -16.37 -7.80
N ALA A 230 0.52 -16.42 -7.11
CA ALA A 230 0.76 -17.34 -6.02
C ALA A 230 0.25 -16.74 -4.69
N MET A 231 -0.07 -17.60 -3.72
CA MET A 231 -0.47 -17.18 -2.38
C MET A 231 0.30 -17.97 -1.34
N GLU A 232 0.80 -17.27 -0.33
CA GLU A 232 1.51 -17.83 0.81
C GLU A 232 0.91 -17.29 2.12
N LEU A 233 0.59 -18.20 3.03
CA LEU A 233 0.15 -17.85 4.38
C LEU A 233 1.30 -18.10 5.36
N VAL A 234 1.62 -17.06 6.15
CA VAL A 234 2.71 -17.12 7.13
C VAL A 234 2.12 -17.35 8.52
N GLU A 235 2.42 -18.50 9.08
CA GLU A 235 1.87 -18.95 10.34
C GLU A 235 2.28 -18.04 11.50
N GLY A 236 1.30 -17.58 12.29
CA GLY A 236 1.49 -16.76 13.47
C GLY A 236 1.89 -15.31 13.20
N ALA A 237 2.12 -14.88 11.94
CA ALA A 237 2.42 -13.50 11.63
C ALA A 237 1.16 -12.62 11.76
N GLY A 238 1.31 -11.46 12.39
CA GLY A 238 0.30 -10.42 12.53
C GLY A 238 0.41 -9.37 11.43
N HIS A 239 -0.43 -8.32 11.52
CA HIS A 239 -0.55 -7.30 10.48
C HIS A 239 0.72 -6.45 10.27
N PHE A 240 1.36 -6.02 11.35
CA PHE A 240 2.48 -5.07 11.26
C PHE A 240 3.85 -5.75 11.27
N ASP A 241 4.00 -6.85 11.99
CA ASP A 241 5.26 -7.59 12.12
C ASP A 241 5.57 -8.44 10.88
N ILE A 242 4.57 -8.74 10.05
CA ILE A 242 4.72 -9.53 8.82
C ILE A 242 5.79 -8.96 7.87
N VAL A 243 5.89 -7.64 7.71
CA VAL A 243 6.88 -7.01 6.81
C VAL A 243 8.32 -7.09 7.35
N GLU A 244 8.47 -7.29 8.66
CA GLU A 244 9.75 -7.49 9.32
C GLU A 244 10.16 -8.97 9.35
N SER A 245 9.21 -9.89 9.08
CA SER A 245 9.44 -11.33 9.11
C SER A 245 10.52 -11.75 8.11
N PRO A 246 11.60 -12.43 8.55
CA PRO A 246 12.61 -12.99 7.64
C PRO A 246 12.01 -13.98 6.63
N GLU A 247 10.94 -14.70 7.00
CA GLU A 247 10.25 -15.64 6.13
C GLU A 247 9.58 -14.90 4.97
N VAL A 248 8.81 -13.84 5.26
CA VAL A 248 8.14 -13.00 4.25
C VAL A 248 9.17 -12.38 3.29
N ARG A 249 10.28 -11.85 3.82
CA ARG A 249 11.33 -11.28 2.99
C ARG A 249 11.97 -12.31 2.06
N LYS A 250 12.11 -13.56 2.51
CA LYS A 250 12.57 -14.68 1.68
C LYS A 250 11.55 -15.05 0.60
N LEU A 251 10.26 -15.10 0.93
CA LEU A 251 9.18 -15.36 -0.03
C LEU A 251 9.15 -14.29 -1.13
N VAL A 252 9.18 -13.02 -0.75
CA VAL A 252 9.25 -11.90 -1.71
C VAL A 252 10.49 -12.03 -2.60
N SER A 253 11.66 -12.25 -2.02
CA SER A 253 12.93 -12.39 -2.75
C SER A 253 12.91 -13.60 -3.72
N ALA A 254 12.36 -14.73 -3.29
CA ALA A 254 12.24 -15.92 -4.14
C ALA A 254 11.29 -15.67 -5.32
N HIS A 255 10.15 -15.03 -5.07
CA HIS A 255 9.21 -14.66 -6.10
C HIS A 255 9.84 -13.71 -7.15
N LEU A 256 10.54 -12.67 -6.69
CA LEU A 256 11.20 -11.74 -7.63
C LEU A 256 12.21 -12.47 -8.53
N ARG A 257 13.04 -13.37 -7.98
CA ARG A 257 13.98 -14.16 -8.78
C ARG A 257 13.28 -15.06 -9.80
N SER A 258 12.19 -15.75 -9.43
CA SER A 258 11.46 -16.62 -10.34
C SER A 258 10.90 -15.88 -11.56
N VAL A 259 10.52 -14.60 -11.39
CA VAL A 259 10.05 -13.76 -12.50
C VAL A 259 11.19 -13.32 -13.43
N GLU A 260 12.44 -13.21 -12.93
CA GLU A 260 13.62 -12.96 -13.77
C GLU A 260 13.95 -14.13 -14.69
N GLU A 261 13.86 -15.36 -14.16
CA GLU A 261 14.19 -16.59 -14.87
C GLU A 261 13.20 -16.92 -16.00
N THR A 262 12.02 -16.31 -15.99
CA THR A 262 10.93 -16.54 -16.98
C THR A 262 10.93 -15.55 -18.13
N LYS A 263 11.83 -14.54 -18.12
CA LYS A 263 12.00 -13.51 -19.18
C LYS A 263 13.16 -13.85 -20.10
#